data_074c097c66d4deab9e2c66ac7467e4ab
#
_entry.id   074c097c66d4deab9e2c66ac7467e4ab
#
_cell.length_a   1.000
_cell.length_b   1.000
_cell.length_c   1.000
_cell.angle_alpha   90.00
_cell.angle_beta   90.00
_cell.angle_gamma   90.00
#
_symmetry.space_group_name_H-M   'P 1'
#
loop_
_entity.id
_entity.type
_entity.pdbx_description
1 polymer ?
#
loop_
_entity_poly.entity_id
_entity_poly.type
_entity_poly.pdbx_seq_one_letter_code
_entity_poly.pdbx_strand_id
1 'polypeptide(L)'
;MTDTAASTLPPAPHHPWRELLTGSVASISFTFIAVVAVGWFWVGPKFLSFGNISIMGTFLIVPLIVGAFSGMALLSGVVDLSIGSMVGFSSALFALLISLGWDPASAAAVTLVACLCFGSINAIAIVG
;
A
#
# COMPACT_ATOMS: atom_id res chain seq x y z
N MET A 1 -36.71 11.23 41.88
CA MET A 1 -35.88 10.28 42.61
C MET A 1 -36.10 8.90 41.97
N THR A 2 -35.63 8.66 40.79
CA THR A 2 -35.60 7.34 40.15
C THR A 2 -34.85 7.52 38.84
N ASP A 3 -33.61 7.08 38.77
CA ASP A 3 -32.95 6.57 37.54
C ASP A 3 -31.42 6.53 37.67
N THR A 4 -30.93 5.98 38.77
CA THR A 4 -29.47 5.82 38.95
C THR A 4 -29.05 4.32 38.90
N ALA A 5 -29.97 3.41 38.59
CA ALA A 5 -29.73 1.99 38.66
C ALA A 5 -29.39 1.34 37.29
N ALA A 6 -29.42 2.07 36.19
CA ALA A 6 -29.22 1.51 34.86
C ALA A 6 -27.75 1.47 34.39
N SER A 7 -26.79 2.01 35.16
CA SER A 7 -25.41 2.16 34.70
C SER A 7 -24.40 1.13 35.25
N THR A 8 -24.86 0.05 35.87
CA THR A 8 -23.95 -0.94 36.51
C THR A 8 -23.95 -2.31 35.84
N LEU A 9 -24.43 -2.42 34.60
CA LEU A 9 -24.22 -3.68 33.87
C LEU A 9 -22.78 -3.73 33.38
N PRO A 10 -22.04 -4.81 33.72
CA PRO A 10 -20.69 -4.99 33.19
C PRO A 10 -20.75 -5.00 31.65
N PRO A 11 -19.76 -4.42 30.98
CA PRO A 11 -19.71 -4.45 29.51
C PRO A 11 -19.79 -5.89 29.03
N ALA A 12 -20.61 -6.13 28.01
CA ALA A 12 -20.77 -7.46 27.44
C ALA A 12 -19.40 -8.05 27.09
N PRO A 13 -19.18 -9.36 27.31
CA PRO A 13 -17.88 -9.97 27.04
C PRO A 13 -17.52 -9.74 25.57
N HIS A 14 -16.41 -9.00 25.35
CA HIS A 14 -15.83 -8.81 24.04
C HIS A 14 -15.36 -10.15 23.52
N HIS A 15 -16.04 -10.70 22.55
CA HIS A 15 -15.62 -11.91 21.86
C HIS A 15 -14.67 -11.50 20.70
N PRO A 16 -13.36 -11.63 20.87
CA PRO A 16 -12.37 -11.16 19.89
C PRO A 16 -12.58 -11.78 18.49
N TRP A 17 -13.14 -12.98 18.41
CA TRP A 17 -13.45 -13.63 17.14
C TRP A 17 -14.61 -12.95 16.37
N ARG A 18 -15.54 -12.27 17.05
CA ARG A 18 -16.61 -11.53 16.38
C ARG A 18 -16.07 -10.26 15.72
N GLU A 19 -15.13 -9.58 16.36
CA GLU A 19 -14.46 -8.42 15.76
C GLU A 19 -13.60 -8.82 14.57
N LEU A 20 -12.97 -10.01 14.60
CA LEU A 20 -12.25 -10.57 13.46
C LEU A 20 -13.18 -10.88 12.27
N LEU A 21 -14.41 -11.34 12.53
CA LEU A 21 -15.37 -11.67 11.47
C LEU A 21 -16.17 -10.49 10.94
N THR A 22 -16.32 -9.42 11.71
CA THR A 22 -17.11 -8.23 11.33
C THR A 22 -16.26 -7.00 11.06
N GLY A 23 -14.94 -7.05 11.36
CA GLY A 23 -14.01 -5.94 11.17
C GLY A 23 -13.48 -5.80 9.74
N SER A 24 -12.75 -4.73 9.52
CA SER A 24 -12.08 -4.42 8.24
C SER A 24 -11.20 -5.57 7.73
N VAL A 25 -10.58 -6.34 8.63
CA VAL A 25 -9.72 -7.49 8.28
C VAL A 25 -10.52 -8.62 7.61
N ALA A 26 -11.72 -8.92 8.12
CA ALA A 26 -12.59 -9.94 7.52
C ALA A 26 -13.05 -9.53 6.12
N SER A 27 -13.41 -8.26 5.94
CA SER A 27 -13.82 -7.73 4.65
C SER A 27 -12.69 -7.80 3.61
N ILE A 28 -11.48 -7.40 4.00
CA ILE A 28 -10.28 -7.49 3.14
C ILE A 28 -9.96 -8.95 2.80
N SER A 29 -9.98 -9.83 3.79
CA SER A 29 -9.72 -11.26 3.59
C SER A 29 -10.75 -11.91 2.67
N PHE A 30 -12.02 -11.59 2.85
CA PHE A 30 -13.09 -12.08 1.99
C PHE A 30 -12.91 -11.60 0.55
N THR A 31 -12.62 -10.32 0.36
CA THR A 31 -12.35 -9.75 -0.97
C THR A 31 -11.16 -10.42 -1.63
N PHE A 32 -10.08 -10.63 -0.88
CA PHE A 32 -8.89 -11.32 -1.38
C PHE A 32 -9.19 -12.75 -1.84
N ILE A 33 -9.89 -13.53 -1.00
CA ILE A 33 -10.31 -14.90 -1.32
C ILE A 33 -11.22 -14.90 -2.55
N ALA A 34 -12.17 -13.96 -2.64
CA ALA A 34 -13.07 -13.86 -3.78
C ALA A 34 -12.30 -13.58 -5.09
N VAL A 35 -11.33 -12.65 -5.07
CA VAL A 35 -10.50 -12.33 -6.22
C VAL A 35 -9.66 -13.54 -6.65
N VAL A 36 -9.05 -14.25 -5.69
CA VAL A 36 -8.29 -15.48 -5.98
C VAL A 36 -9.19 -16.57 -6.57
N ALA A 37 -10.39 -16.75 -6.02
CA ALA A 37 -11.34 -17.74 -6.51
C ALA A 37 -11.82 -17.42 -7.94
N VAL A 38 -12.13 -16.16 -8.23
CA VAL A 38 -12.50 -15.71 -9.57
C VAL A 38 -11.33 -15.90 -10.55
N GLY A 39 -10.12 -15.53 -10.15
CA GLY A 39 -8.91 -15.73 -10.96
C GLY A 39 -8.65 -17.21 -11.27
N TRP A 40 -8.81 -18.07 -10.27
CA TRP A 40 -8.70 -19.51 -10.46
C TRP A 40 -9.77 -20.06 -11.43
N PHE A 41 -11.02 -19.61 -11.27
CA PHE A 41 -12.12 -20.08 -12.09
C PHE A 41 -11.98 -19.64 -13.57
N TRP A 42 -11.46 -18.42 -13.77
CA TRP A 42 -11.32 -17.83 -15.10
C TRP A 42 -10.08 -18.33 -15.85
N VAL A 43 -8.93 -18.39 -15.17
CA VAL A 43 -7.63 -18.72 -15.79
C VAL A 43 -7.27 -20.20 -15.63
N GLY A 44 -7.91 -20.88 -14.69
CA GLY A 44 -7.66 -22.28 -14.36
C GLY A 44 -6.35 -22.51 -13.60
N PRO A 45 -5.78 -23.73 -13.62
CA PRO A 45 -4.60 -24.10 -12.84
C PRO A 45 -3.35 -23.24 -13.11
N LYS A 46 -3.27 -22.60 -14.25
CA LYS A 46 -2.18 -21.68 -14.59
C LYS A 46 -2.14 -20.45 -13.69
N PHE A 47 -3.28 -20.04 -13.09
CA PHE A 47 -3.37 -18.88 -12.23
C PHE A 47 -2.45 -18.99 -11.01
N LEU A 48 -2.42 -20.15 -10.36
CA LEU A 48 -1.55 -20.43 -9.20
C LEU A 48 -0.25 -21.14 -9.58
N SER A 49 0.13 -21.15 -10.87
CA SER A 49 1.43 -21.70 -11.28
C SER A 49 2.58 -20.85 -10.72
N PHE A 50 3.71 -21.50 -10.41
CA PHE A 50 4.90 -20.82 -9.88
C PHE A 50 5.33 -19.63 -10.75
N GLY A 51 5.29 -19.78 -12.08
CA GLY A 51 5.62 -18.70 -13.01
C GLY A 51 4.70 -17.50 -12.85
N ASN A 52 3.39 -17.72 -12.78
CA ASN A 52 2.42 -16.62 -12.62
C ASN A 52 2.54 -15.95 -11.25
N ILE A 53 2.71 -16.72 -10.18
CA ILE A 53 2.93 -16.18 -8.83
C ILE A 53 4.20 -15.34 -8.78
N SER A 54 5.27 -15.79 -9.43
CA SER A 54 6.53 -15.02 -9.50
C SER A 54 6.35 -13.70 -10.22
N ILE A 55 5.63 -13.70 -11.35
CA ILE A 55 5.30 -12.47 -12.10
C ILE A 55 4.44 -11.54 -11.24
N MET A 56 3.37 -12.05 -10.64
CA MET A 56 2.51 -11.28 -9.75
C MET A 56 3.30 -10.69 -8.56
N GLY A 57 4.20 -11.48 -7.96
CA GLY A 57 5.10 -11.03 -6.90
C GLY A 57 5.98 -9.86 -7.34
N THR A 58 6.54 -9.92 -8.53
CA THR A 58 7.35 -8.83 -9.09
C THR A 58 6.53 -7.53 -9.24
N PHE A 59 5.29 -7.62 -9.72
CA PHE A 59 4.41 -6.46 -9.82
C PHE A 59 3.95 -5.90 -8.47
N LEU A 60 3.94 -6.72 -7.42
CA LEU A 60 3.55 -6.30 -6.08
C LEU A 60 4.66 -5.57 -5.32
N ILE A 61 5.92 -5.67 -5.72
CA ILE A 61 7.07 -5.06 -5.00
C ILE A 61 6.86 -3.55 -4.83
N VAL A 62 6.59 -2.84 -5.91
CA VAL A 62 6.43 -1.37 -5.88
C VAL A 62 5.22 -0.95 -5.05
N PRO A 63 4.00 -1.48 -5.27
CA PRO A 63 2.84 -1.14 -4.43
C PRO A 63 3.03 -1.47 -2.95
N LEU A 64 3.73 -2.54 -2.60
CA LEU A 64 4.00 -2.90 -1.20
C LEU A 64 4.94 -1.89 -0.53
N ILE A 65 6.03 -1.51 -1.20
CA ILE A 65 6.95 -0.49 -0.68
C ILE A 65 6.22 0.84 -0.51
N VAL A 66 5.51 1.29 -1.54
CA VAL A 66 4.73 2.54 -1.52
C VAL A 66 3.68 2.49 -0.41
N GLY A 67 2.94 1.39 -0.29
CA GLY A 67 1.91 1.21 0.74
C GLY A 67 2.49 1.23 2.16
N ALA A 68 3.64 0.62 2.38
CA ALA A 68 4.31 0.63 3.68
C ALA A 68 4.71 2.05 4.09
N PHE A 69 5.36 2.82 3.21
CA PHE A 69 5.74 4.21 3.50
C PHE A 69 4.53 5.14 3.65
N SER A 70 3.49 4.97 2.81
CA SER A 70 2.23 5.71 2.96
C SER A 70 1.56 5.41 4.29
N GLY A 71 1.56 4.16 4.73
CA GLY A 71 1.03 3.76 6.04
C GLY A 71 1.79 4.43 7.19
N MET A 72 3.11 4.51 7.11
CA MET A 72 3.93 5.22 8.11
C MET A 72 3.60 6.73 8.16
N ALA A 73 3.43 7.36 7.00
CA ALA A 73 3.03 8.77 6.92
C ALA A 73 1.66 9.01 7.55
N LEU A 74 0.68 8.14 7.26
CA LEU A 74 -0.66 8.21 7.87
C LEU A 74 -0.63 8.05 9.38
N LEU A 75 0.19 7.15 9.91
CA LEU A 75 0.37 6.97 11.36
C LEU A 75 0.98 8.21 12.03
N SER A 76 1.77 8.98 11.28
CA SER A 76 2.32 10.26 11.73
C SER A 76 1.32 11.43 11.62
N GLY A 77 0.09 11.17 11.17
CA GLY A 77 -0.96 12.19 11.00
C GLY A 77 -0.81 13.02 9.71
N VAL A 78 0.09 12.64 8.81
CA VAL A 78 0.33 13.35 7.55
C VAL A 78 -0.25 12.52 6.40
N VAL A 79 -1.11 13.14 5.59
CA VAL A 79 -1.61 12.54 4.34
C VAL A 79 -0.71 13.01 3.21
N ASP A 80 0.20 12.15 2.78
CA ASP A 80 1.09 12.46 1.66
C ASP A 80 0.50 11.96 0.34
N LEU A 81 -0.11 12.87 -0.40
CA LEU A 81 -0.66 12.63 -1.74
C LEU A 81 0.42 12.67 -2.84
N SER A 82 1.64 13.07 -2.52
CA SER A 82 2.72 13.21 -3.48
C SER A 82 3.38 11.88 -3.88
N ILE A 83 3.19 10.82 -3.09
CA ILE A 83 3.82 9.51 -3.31
C ILE A 83 3.51 8.97 -4.70
N GLY A 84 2.24 9.03 -5.13
CA GLY A 84 1.83 8.57 -6.47
C GLY A 84 2.50 9.35 -7.60
N SER A 85 2.57 10.68 -7.47
CA SER A 85 3.24 11.55 -8.46
C SER A 85 4.75 11.32 -8.48
N MET A 86 5.38 11.06 -7.34
CA MET A 86 6.81 10.73 -7.25
C MET A 86 7.14 9.40 -7.91
N VAL A 87 6.29 8.37 -7.78
CA VAL A 87 6.44 7.10 -8.49
C VAL A 87 6.33 7.31 -10.00
N GLY A 88 5.35 8.08 -10.44
CA GLY A 88 5.19 8.42 -11.86
C GLY A 88 6.37 9.21 -12.40
N PHE A 89 6.82 10.24 -11.68
CA PHE A 89 7.97 11.06 -12.06
C PHE A 89 9.26 10.23 -12.15
N SER A 90 9.56 9.42 -11.14
CA SER A 90 10.77 8.59 -11.12
C SER A 90 10.80 7.59 -12.27
N SER A 91 9.67 6.96 -12.57
CA SER A 91 9.55 6.01 -13.67
C SER A 91 9.75 6.69 -15.03
N ALA A 92 9.14 7.86 -15.23
CA ALA A 92 9.27 8.63 -16.46
C ALA A 92 10.69 9.16 -16.68
N LEU A 93 11.32 9.70 -15.60
CA LEU A 93 12.69 10.20 -15.66
C LEU A 93 13.68 9.08 -15.97
N PHE A 94 13.56 7.94 -15.28
CA PHE A 94 14.41 6.79 -15.53
C PHE A 94 14.29 6.28 -16.98
N ALA A 95 13.04 6.12 -17.45
CA ALA A 95 12.81 5.68 -18.84
C ALA A 95 13.35 6.67 -19.86
N LEU A 96 13.24 7.99 -19.60
CA LEU A 96 13.80 9.02 -20.45
C LEU A 96 15.32 8.90 -20.54
N LEU A 97 16.03 8.78 -19.40
CA LEU A 97 17.48 8.67 -19.39
C LEU A 97 17.97 7.41 -20.13
N ILE A 98 17.29 6.28 -19.94
CA ILE A 98 17.57 5.07 -20.71
C ILE A 98 17.37 5.29 -22.21
N SER A 99 16.29 5.98 -22.62
CA SER A 99 16.02 6.27 -24.03
C SER A 99 17.06 7.22 -24.66
N LEU A 100 17.73 8.05 -23.85
CA LEU A 100 18.83 8.91 -24.25
C LEU A 100 20.18 8.16 -24.30
N GLY A 101 20.22 6.86 -24.04
CA GLY A 101 21.42 6.05 -24.11
C GLY A 101 22.26 6.03 -22.85
N TRP A 102 21.74 6.50 -21.71
CA TRP A 102 22.44 6.39 -20.43
C TRP A 102 22.49 4.94 -19.97
N ASP A 103 23.59 4.59 -19.31
CA ASP A 103 23.65 3.27 -18.68
C ASP A 103 22.66 3.18 -17.50
N PRO A 104 22.12 1.99 -17.19
CA PRO A 104 21.11 1.82 -16.15
C PRO A 104 21.54 2.28 -14.76
N ALA A 105 22.82 2.16 -14.40
CA ALA A 105 23.30 2.54 -13.07
C ALA A 105 23.34 4.06 -12.90
N SER A 106 23.85 4.79 -13.90
CA SER A 106 23.86 6.26 -13.89
C SER A 106 22.46 6.85 -14.02
N ALA A 107 21.58 6.25 -14.83
CA ALA A 107 20.19 6.65 -14.93
C ALA A 107 19.46 6.48 -13.58
N ALA A 108 19.69 5.37 -12.88
CA ALA A 108 19.13 5.14 -11.55
C ALA A 108 19.67 6.13 -10.52
N ALA A 109 20.97 6.41 -10.53
CA ALA A 109 21.59 7.36 -9.61
C ALA A 109 21.03 8.78 -9.79
N VAL A 110 20.92 9.26 -11.02
CA VAL A 110 20.35 10.59 -11.32
C VAL A 110 18.88 10.66 -10.93
N THR A 111 18.10 9.62 -11.23
CA THR A 111 16.69 9.55 -10.84
C THR A 111 16.53 9.59 -9.31
N LEU A 112 17.37 8.87 -8.58
CA LEU A 112 17.36 8.85 -7.12
C LEU A 112 17.67 10.25 -6.54
N VAL A 113 18.70 10.92 -7.05
CA VAL A 113 19.07 12.28 -6.62
C VAL A 113 17.92 13.25 -6.91
N ALA A 114 17.33 13.20 -8.08
CA ALA A 114 16.18 14.04 -8.43
C ALA A 114 14.99 13.80 -7.47
N CYS A 115 14.67 12.55 -7.18
CA CYS A 115 13.61 12.21 -6.23
C CYS A 115 13.91 12.71 -4.80
N LEU A 116 15.16 12.60 -4.35
CA LEU A 116 15.57 13.14 -3.05
C LEU A 116 15.43 14.68 -2.99
N CYS A 117 15.80 15.38 -4.04
CA CYS A 117 15.63 16.83 -4.12
C CYS A 117 14.15 17.23 -4.05
N PHE A 118 13.29 16.62 -4.86
CA PHE A 118 11.85 16.90 -4.84
C PHE A 118 11.21 16.49 -3.52
N GLY A 119 11.57 15.33 -2.96
CA GLY A 119 11.10 14.89 -1.65
C GLY A 119 11.49 15.86 -0.54
N SER A 120 12.72 16.39 -0.57
CA SER A 120 13.19 17.39 0.41
C SER A 120 12.41 18.71 0.30
N ILE A 121 12.14 19.18 -0.91
CA ILE A 121 11.31 20.39 -1.15
C ILE A 121 9.91 20.18 -0.58
N ASN A 122 9.33 19.01 -0.84
CA ASN A 122 7.99 18.65 -0.36
C ASN A 122 7.96 18.56 1.18
N ALA A 123 8.98 17.97 1.78
CA ALA A 123 9.09 17.88 3.24
C ALA A 123 9.19 19.27 3.90
N ILE A 124 9.98 20.18 3.33
CA ILE A 124 10.09 21.56 3.81
C ILE A 124 8.74 22.29 3.67
N ALA A 125 8.03 22.09 2.58
CA ALA A 125 6.72 22.71 2.37
C ALA A 125 5.63 22.22 3.35
N ILE A 126 5.76 21.01 3.86
CA ILE A 126 4.80 20.45 4.82
C ILE A 126 5.11 20.88 6.27
N VAL A 127 6.39 21.02 6.61
CA VAL A 127 6.84 21.29 7.99
C VAL A 127 6.98 22.81 8.25
N GLY A 128 7.20 23.63 7.22
CA GLY A 128 7.35 25.08 7.32
C GLY A 128 6.04 25.82 7.27
#